data_5a0f461b3e4256ec111b43b7820538ba
#
_entry.id   5a0f461b3e4256ec111b43b7820538ba
#
_cell.length_a   1.000
_cell.length_b   1.000
_cell.length_c   1.000
_cell.angle_alpha   90.00
_cell.angle_beta   90.00
_cell.angle_gamma   90.00
#
_symmetry.space_group_name_H-M   'P 1'
#
loop_
_entity.id
_entity.type
_entity.pdbx_description
1 polymer ?
#
loop_
_entity_poly.entity_id
_entity_poly.type
_entity_poly.pdbx_seq_one_letter_code
_entity_poly.pdbx_strand_id
1 'polypeptide(L)'
;IVALIQVGVALVYRQITEVAMSGDVKRLLFIGIFAFFYILLNTMSDFIPRRSKSILVQSIMNQLRESLSQKIVRMNPVLFLKNEKNEYLSKLANEMKVVELEFLKPGFGLILSIFTFLFSLLFTLKLNTSFSLIMLLLAFSPLLAPYFAKRILSDRRKSVVLEQDRTLSLFDQLLSGYMTLRVGKGFPKYTKIFTNSSERLKKESITFETLQGLTYAISFGLGDLAYSGTWIVGGFFVAAKIITIPDLIAMTTLMSTIAGPLEYFSTSVTDILASKKVADDLIAFIDGTDDDEPNRSLELAEPITTLSIENLHFHHGNRLIFNGFTQTFERGKKYAITGASGSGKSTLLNILAGIYPIDDHQVLVDQQEMNQLSRDSLYEKVALVQQKTAIFQTSIAYNVSIFSEYELEKIVDVLKRSGLDDRFDNNDLTDTQDNTWINFLSGGELRRLEIARAIFKDSDVILFDEPTSGLDSINEMIISDLICSLTDKIIIVVTHSTNQEFLGSFDELIQLNKS
;
A
#
# COMPACT_ATOMS: atom_id res chain seq x y z
N ILE A 1 -24.09 1.92 26.26
CA ILE A 1 -24.79 3.18 26.61
C ILE A 1 -25.51 3.72 25.38
N VAL A 2 -24.83 3.98 24.26
CA VAL A 2 -25.45 4.53 23.03
C VAL A 2 -26.64 3.70 22.55
N ALA A 3 -26.48 2.37 22.45
CA ALA A 3 -27.56 1.47 22.07
C ALA A 3 -28.77 1.57 23.02
N LEU A 4 -28.54 1.75 24.32
CA LEU A 4 -29.62 1.97 25.29
C LEU A 4 -30.33 3.31 25.11
N ILE A 5 -29.60 4.37 24.76
CA ILE A 5 -30.18 5.69 24.48
C ILE A 5 -31.06 5.60 23.22
N GLN A 6 -30.59 4.93 22.17
CA GLN A 6 -31.36 4.73 20.92
C GLN A 6 -32.67 3.96 21.18
N VAL A 7 -32.60 2.86 21.94
CA VAL A 7 -33.78 2.06 22.32
C VAL A 7 -34.75 2.85 23.22
N GLY A 8 -34.21 3.69 24.10
CA GLY A 8 -34.99 4.53 25.00
C GLY A 8 -35.93 5.55 24.32
N VAL A 9 -35.65 5.93 23.07
CA VAL A 9 -36.56 6.78 22.28
C VAL A 9 -37.97 6.20 22.20
N ALA A 10 -38.08 4.88 22.09
CA ALA A 10 -39.37 4.19 22.06
C ALA A 10 -40.16 4.37 23.37
N LEU A 11 -39.46 4.38 24.52
CA LEU A 11 -40.09 4.63 25.82
C LEU A 11 -40.57 6.07 25.94
N VAL A 12 -39.83 7.02 25.38
CA VAL A 12 -40.24 8.42 25.33
C VAL A 12 -41.53 8.57 24.52
N TYR A 13 -41.62 7.97 23.34
CA TYR A 13 -42.83 8.00 22.52
C TYR A 13 -44.01 7.30 23.22
N ARG A 14 -43.76 6.19 23.92
CA ARG A 14 -44.77 5.53 24.74
C ARG A 14 -45.36 6.49 25.78
N GLN A 15 -44.49 7.19 26.54
CA GLN A 15 -44.95 8.13 27.59
C GLN A 15 -45.67 9.33 27.02
N ILE A 16 -45.19 9.92 25.90
CA ILE A 16 -45.91 11.02 25.23
C ILE A 16 -47.33 10.60 24.88
N THR A 17 -47.48 9.41 24.30
CA THR A 17 -48.78 8.91 23.85
C THR A 17 -49.70 8.62 25.05
N GLU A 18 -49.17 8.01 26.10
CA GLU A 18 -49.91 7.70 27.32
C GLU A 18 -50.49 8.95 27.98
N VAL A 19 -49.67 10.02 28.08
CA VAL A 19 -50.08 11.29 28.67
C VAL A 19 -51.00 12.09 27.73
N ALA A 20 -50.79 12.01 26.41
CA ALA A 20 -51.69 12.64 25.45
C ALA A 20 -53.12 12.03 25.53
N MET A 21 -53.20 10.72 25.70
CA MET A 21 -54.48 10.03 25.89
C MET A 21 -55.19 10.33 27.24
N SER A 22 -54.43 10.72 28.27
CA SER A 22 -54.99 11.15 29.57
C SER A 22 -55.59 12.55 29.54
N GLY A 23 -55.31 13.38 28.52
CA GLY A 23 -55.76 14.76 28.42
C GLY A 23 -55.07 15.77 29.36
N ASP A 24 -54.03 15.36 30.09
CA ASP A 24 -53.29 16.26 30.97
C ASP A 24 -52.25 17.11 30.22
N VAL A 25 -52.70 18.30 29.80
CA VAL A 25 -51.89 19.25 29.00
C VAL A 25 -50.64 19.72 29.74
N LYS A 26 -50.69 19.87 31.07
CA LYS A 26 -49.52 20.32 31.86
C LYS A 26 -48.43 19.25 31.89
N ARG A 27 -48.84 18.01 32.10
CA ARG A 27 -47.93 16.85 32.12
C ARG A 27 -47.38 16.58 30.71
N LEU A 28 -48.21 16.76 29.67
CA LEU A 28 -47.80 16.66 28.29
C LEU A 28 -46.68 17.66 27.92
N LEU A 29 -46.81 18.90 28.38
CA LEU A 29 -45.84 19.96 28.14
C LEU A 29 -44.50 19.62 28.80
N PHE A 30 -44.54 19.13 30.07
CA PHE A 30 -43.33 18.69 30.78
C PHE A 30 -42.62 17.50 30.06
N ILE A 31 -43.38 16.48 29.64
CA ILE A 31 -42.83 15.33 28.92
C ILE A 31 -42.34 15.74 27.53
N GLY A 32 -43.00 16.72 26.88
CA GLY A 32 -42.53 17.26 25.62
C GLY A 32 -41.17 17.92 25.71
N ILE A 33 -40.93 18.72 26.75
CA ILE A 33 -39.63 19.32 27.03
C ILE A 33 -38.58 18.22 27.30
N PHE A 34 -38.90 17.23 28.14
CA PHE A 34 -38.03 16.09 28.40
C PHE A 34 -37.68 15.33 27.10
N ALA A 35 -38.69 15.05 26.27
CA ALA A 35 -38.51 14.38 24.99
C ALA A 35 -37.58 15.14 24.04
N PHE A 36 -37.74 16.48 23.97
CA PHE A 36 -36.87 17.34 23.18
C PHE A 36 -35.39 17.18 23.61
N PHE A 37 -35.10 17.27 24.88
CA PHE A 37 -33.75 17.09 25.40
C PHE A 37 -33.23 15.67 25.23
N TYR A 38 -34.11 14.65 25.36
CA TYR A 38 -33.74 13.26 25.15
C TYR A 38 -33.39 12.98 23.69
N ILE A 39 -34.17 13.51 22.75
CA ILE A 39 -33.87 13.36 21.31
C ILE A 39 -32.58 14.09 20.96
N LEU A 40 -32.35 15.26 21.54
CA LEU A 40 -31.06 15.97 21.37
C LEU A 40 -29.88 15.13 21.92
N LEU A 41 -30.05 14.54 23.10
CA LEU A 41 -29.07 13.63 23.68
C LEU A 41 -28.83 12.40 22.78
N ASN A 42 -29.90 11.82 22.24
CA ASN A 42 -29.80 10.68 21.31
C ASN A 42 -28.99 11.05 20.06
N THR A 43 -29.28 12.21 19.46
CA THR A 43 -28.54 12.73 18.29
C THR A 43 -27.06 12.96 18.61
N MET A 44 -26.79 13.58 19.77
CA MET A 44 -25.41 13.81 20.23
C MET A 44 -24.69 12.47 20.53
N SER A 45 -25.39 11.51 21.12
CA SER A 45 -24.82 10.19 21.45
C SER A 45 -24.40 9.39 20.23
N ASP A 46 -25.03 9.58 19.06
CA ASP A 46 -24.64 8.91 17.81
C ASP A 46 -23.29 9.40 17.26
N PHE A 47 -22.88 10.62 17.59
CA PHE A 47 -21.58 11.17 17.19
C PHE A 47 -20.40 10.46 17.88
N ILE A 48 -20.55 10.08 19.14
CA ILE A 48 -19.47 9.48 19.95
C ILE A 48 -18.94 8.18 19.34
N PRO A 49 -19.78 7.17 19.01
CA PRO A 49 -19.29 5.94 18.39
C PRO A 49 -18.72 6.17 16.97
N ARG A 50 -19.27 7.11 16.20
CA ARG A 50 -18.73 7.47 14.87
C ARG A 50 -17.31 8.02 15.00
N ARG A 51 -17.07 8.95 15.93
CA ARG A 51 -15.75 9.52 16.20
C ARG A 51 -14.79 8.45 16.74
N SER A 52 -15.20 7.67 17.73
CA SER A 52 -14.36 6.60 18.31
C SER A 52 -13.97 5.56 17.28
N LYS A 53 -14.93 5.11 16.44
CA LYS A 53 -14.69 4.20 15.32
C LYS A 53 -13.67 4.79 14.35
N SER A 54 -13.80 6.07 13.99
CA SER A 54 -12.87 6.73 13.07
C SER A 54 -11.46 6.77 13.64
N ILE A 55 -11.32 7.16 14.92
CA ILE A 55 -10.01 7.21 15.60
C ILE A 55 -9.37 5.81 15.64
N LEU A 56 -10.11 4.79 16.05
CA LEU A 56 -9.60 3.42 16.14
C LEU A 56 -9.17 2.88 14.77
N VAL A 57 -10.03 3.04 13.75
CA VAL A 57 -9.71 2.56 12.40
C VAL A 57 -8.47 3.27 11.85
N GLN A 58 -8.38 4.60 11.99
CA GLN A 58 -7.21 5.33 11.49
C GLN A 58 -5.93 5.02 12.27
N SER A 59 -6.03 4.76 13.58
CA SER A 59 -4.87 4.33 14.37
C SER A 59 -4.35 2.96 13.91
N ILE A 60 -5.26 1.99 13.67
CA ILE A 60 -4.88 0.67 13.13
C ILE A 60 -4.28 0.82 11.72
N MET A 61 -4.90 1.63 10.86
CA MET A 61 -4.39 1.86 9.51
C MET A 61 -3.01 2.53 9.52
N ASN A 62 -2.75 3.43 10.46
CA ASN A 62 -1.42 4.02 10.61
C ASN A 62 -0.38 2.99 11.04
N GLN A 63 -0.69 2.16 12.03
CA GLN A 63 0.20 1.07 12.45
C GLN A 63 0.49 0.09 11.30
N LEU A 64 -0.53 -0.28 10.51
CA LEU A 64 -0.33 -1.14 9.34
C LEU A 64 0.59 -0.51 8.29
N ARG A 65 0.47 0.81 8.03
CA ARG A 65 1.36 1.52 7.11
C ARG A 65 2.80 1.55 7.61
N GLU A 66 2.99 1.82 8.89
CA GLU A 66 4.31 1.80 9.54
C GLU A 66 4.92 0.39 9.49
N SER A 67 4.15 -0.64 9.84
CA SER A 67 4.60 -2.04 9.78
C SER A 67 4.94 -2.48 8.35
N LEU A 68 4.14 -2.08 7.35
CA LEU A 68 4.43 -2.34 5.94
C LEU A 68 5.75 -1.67 5.51
N SER A 69 5.96 -0.41 5.91
CA SER A 69 7.21 0.31 5.62
C SER A 69 8.42 -0.39 6.26
N GLN A 70 8.30 -0.78 7.53
CA GLN A 70 9.36 -1.52 8.23
C GLN A 70 9.62 -2.89 7.61
N LYS A 71 8.58 -3.59 7.15
CA LYS A 71 8.74 -4.86 6.43
C LYS A 71 9.55 -4.67 5.15
N ILE A 72 9.23 -3.66 4.33
CA ILE A 72 9.95 -3.37 3.10
C ILE A 72 11.44 -3.07 3.38
N VAL A 73 11.74 -2.34 4.47
CA VAL A 73 13.11 -2.02 4.87
C VAL A 73 13.91 -3.28 5.27
N ARG A 74 13.25 -4.28 5.86
CA ARG A 74 13.91 -5.55 6.29
C ARG A 74 14.00 -6.60 5.19
N MET A 75 13.32 -6.39 4.06
CA MET A 75 13.29 -7.38 2.99
C MET A 75 14.67 -7.61 2.38
N ASN A 76 14.92 -8.86 2.03
CA ASN A 76 16.06 -9.22 1.22
C ASN A 76 16.01 -8.50 -0.13
N PRO A 77 17.08 -7.77 -0.54
CA PRO A 77 17.10 -6.99 -1.78
C PRO A 77 16.73 -7.81 -3.04
N VAL A 78 17.11 -9.09 -3.11
CA VAL A 78 16.78 -9.95 -4.25
C VAL A 78 15.27 -10.17 -4.37
N LEU A 79 14.61 -10.42 -3.24
CA LEU A 79 13.15 -10.62 -3.22
C LEU A 79 12.43 -9.31 -3.50
N PHE A 80 12.94 -8.19 -2.98
CA PHE A 80 12.42 -6.86 -3.31
C PHE A 80 12.49 -6.56 -4.81
N LEU A 81 13.63 -6.85 -5.46
CA LEU A 81 13.83 -6.62 -6.90
C LEU A 81 13.08 -7.62 -7.79
N LYS A 82 12.68 -8.78 -7.28
CA LYS A 82 11.90 -9.78 -8.02
C LYS A 82 10.46 -9.32 -8.26
N ASN A 83 9.90 -8.55 -7.35
CA ASN A 83 8.54 -8.05 -7.43
C ASN A 83 8.52 -6.68 -8.12
N GLU A 84 7.47 -6.42 -8.87
CA GLU A 84 7.30 -5.11 -9.51
C GLU A 84 6.93 -4.03 -8.47
N LYS A 85 7.44 -2.81 -8.66
CA LYS A 85 7.09 -1.63 -7.82
C LYS A 85 5.57 -1.48 -7.63
N ASN A 86 4.80 -1.78 -8.67
CA ASN A 86 3.34 -1.65 -8.66
C ASN A 86 2.67 -2.60 -7.65
N GLU A 87 3.27 -3.75 -7.35
CA GLU A 87 2.76 -4.68 -6.35
C GLU A 87 2.80 -4.06 -4.94
N TYR A 88 3.91 -3.45 -4.57
CA TYR A 88 4.04 -2.75 -3.28
C TYR A 88 3.12 -1.54 -3.17
N LEU A 89 2.98 -0.78 -4.27
CA LEU A 89 2.04 0.35 -4.33
C LEU A 89 0.59 -0.14 -4.20
N SER A 90 0.24 -1.29 -4.80
CA SER A 90 -1.09 -1.89 -4.65
C SER A 90 -1.39 -2.28 -3.21
N LYS A 91 -0.42 -2.87 -2.49
CA LYS A 91 -0.58 -3.17 -1.05
C LYS A 91 -0.91 -1.92 -0.24
N LEU A 92 -0.16 -0.83 -0.45
CA LEU A 92 -0.36 0.44 0.28
C LEU A 92 -1.67 1.15 -0.09
N ALA A 93 -2.02 1.19 -1.38
CA ALA A 93 -3.14 2.01 -1.87
C ALA A 93 -4.46 1.23 -1.95
N ASN A 94 -4.44 0.00 -2.49
CA ASN A 94 -5.65 -0.76 -2.77
C ASN A 94 -5.99 -1.74 -1.65
N GLU A 95 -5.06 -2.62 -1.28
CA GLU A 95 -5.32 -3.65 -0.27
C GLU A 95 -5.63 -3.04 1.09
N MET A 96 -4.85 -2.05 1.53
CA MET A 96 -5.13 -1.32 2.77
C MET A 96 -6.49 -0.61 2.74
N LYS A 97 -6.91 -0.07 1.59
CA LYS A 97 -8.23 0.55 1.45
C LYS A 97 -9.35 -0.48 1.57
N VAL A 98 -9.19 -1.67 1.01
CA VAL A 98 -10.13 -2.79 1.18
C VAL A 98 -10.21 -3.18 2.66
N VAL A 99 -9.09 -3.33 3.34
CA VAL A 99 -9.03 -3.62 4.78
C VAL A 99 -9.75 -2.54 5.60
N GLU A 100 -9.53 -1.27 5.28
CA GLU A 100 -10.20 -0.16 5.97
C GLU A 100 -11.71 -0.18 5.78
N LEU A 101 -12.17 -0.24 4.51
CA LEU A 101 -13.57 -0.01 4.15
C LEU A 101 -14.45 -1.25 4.27
N GLU A 102 -13.91 -2.43 3.95
CA GLU A 102 -14.69 -3.65 3.85
C GLU A 102 -14.44 -4.62 5.02
N PHE A 103 -13.36 -4.45 5.79
CA PHE A 103 -13.06 -5.28 6.96
C PHE A 103 -13.21 -4.53 8.28
N LEU A 104 -12.43 -3.48 8.53
CA LEU A 104 -12.39 -2.80 9.82
C LEU A 104 -13.66 -1.97 10.09
N LYS A 105 -14.08 -1.11 9.14
CA LYS A 105 -15.25 -0.25 9.34
C LYS A 105 -16.55 -1.04 9.54
N PRO A 106 -16.84 -2.09 8.76
CA PRO A 106 -17.99 -2.95 9.03
C PRO A 106 -17.86 -3.71 10.35
N GLY A 107 -16.67 -4.25 10.66
CA GLY A 107 -16.44 -4.99 11.91
C GLY A 107 -16.76 -4.19 13.17
N PHE A 108 -16.26 -2.96 13.25
CA PHE A 108 -16.60 -2.07 14.38
C PHE A 108 -18.07 -1.64 14.39
N GLY A 109 -18.70 -1.52 13.21
CA GLY A 109 -20.12 -1.20 13.11
C GLY A 109 -21.01 -2.31 13.65
N LEU A 110 -20.63 -3.57 13.45
CA LEU A 110 -21.36 -4.75 13.95
C LEU A 110 -21.48 -4.74 15.47
N ILE A 111 -20.47 -4.26 16.19
CA ILE A 111 -20.50 -4.23 17.66
C ILE A 111 -21.70 -3.41 18.16
N LEU A 112 -21.85 -2.17 17.63
CA LEU A 112 -22.98 -1.31 18.01
C LEU A 112 -24.31 -1.93 17.57
N SER A 113 -24.37 -2.48 16.36
CA SER A 113 -25.58 -3.10 15.82
C SER A 113 -26.05 -4.29 16.65
N ILE A 114 -25.14 -5.14 17.09
CA ILE A 114 -25.46 -6.29 17.97
C ILE A 114 -26.06 -5.80 19.29
N PHE A 115 -25.46 -4.80 19.94
CA PHE A 115 -26.00 -4.27 21.19
C PHE A 115 -27.35 -3.59 20.98
N THR A 116 -27.53 -2.82 19.90
CA THR A 116 -28.81 -2.18 19.60
C THR A 116 -29.89 -3.23 19.38
N PHE A 117 -29.61 -4.27 18.60
CA PHE A 117 -30.53 -5.40 18.39
C PHE A 117 -30.92 -6.10 19.70
N LEU A 118 -29.91 -6.48 20.51
CA LEU A 118 -30.15 -7.19 21.77
C LEU A 118 -31.00 -6.37 22.74
N PHE A 119 -30.67 -5.09 22.93
CA PHE A 119 -31.46 -4.23 23.82
C PHE A 119 -32.88 -4.00 23.26
N SER A 120 -33.04 -3.78 21.97
CA SER A 120 -34.36 -3.62 21.35
C SER A 120 -35.21 -4.90 21.54
N LEU A 121 -34.62 -6.06 21.32
CA LEU A 121 -35.29 -7.36 21.51
C LEU A 121 -35.70 -7.56 22.99
N LEU A 122 -34.81 -7.29 23.94
CA LEU A 122 -35.14 -7.40 25.37
C LEU A 122 -36.29 -6.47 25.78
N PHE A 123 -36.29 -5.23 25.28
CA PHE A 123 -37.36 -4.27 25.57
C PHE A 123 -38.71 -4.69 24.96
N THR A 124 -38.72 -5.16 23.70
CA THR A 124 -39.95 -5.63 23.09
C THR A 124 -40.53 -6.86 23.81
N LEU A 125 -39.66 -7.83 24.15
CA LEU A 125 -40.05 -9.03 24.92
C LEU A 125 -40.64 -8.67 26.28
N LYS A 126 -40.13 -7.65 26.96
CA LYS A 126 -40.66 -7.17 28.24
C LYS A 126 -42.02 -6.50 28.10
N LEU A 127 -42.32 -5.85 26.96
CA LEU A 127 -43.61 -5.24 26.70
C LEU A 127 -44.68 -6.29 26.42
N ASN A 128 -44.45 -7.17 25.46
CA ASN A 128 -45.35 -8.32 25.17
C ASN A 128 -44.58 -9.39 24.38
N THR A 129 -44.43 -10.58 24.98
CA THR A 129 -43.64 -11.67 24.39
C THR A 129 -44.23 -12.19 23.08
N SER A 130 -45.55 -12.42 23.00
CA SER A 130 -46.21 -13.00 21.83
C SER A 130 -46.10 -12.04 20.62
N PHE A 131 -46.37 -10.77 20.83
CA PHE A 131 -46.24 -9.77 19.76
C PHE A 131 -44.78 -9.57 19.32
N SER A 132 -43.81 -9.61 20.27
CA SER A 132 -42.40 -9.51 19.97
C SER A 132 -41.89 -10.66 19.08
N LEU A 133 -42.37 -11.89 19.28
CA LEU A 133 -41.99 -13.01 18.44
C LEU A 133 -42.51 -12.85 17.00
N ILE A 134 -43.72 -12.32 16.83
CA ILE A 134 -44.26 -12.01 15.50
C ILE A 134 -43.43 -10.89 14.84
N MET A 135 -43.12 -9.83 15.58
CA MET A 135 -42.27 -8.75 15.09
C MET A 135 -40.87 -9.25 14.67
N LEU A 136 -40.28 -10.14 15.46
CA LEU A 136 -38.99 -10.72 15.13
C LEU A 136 -39.06 -11.53 13.83
N LEU A 137 -40.08 -12.33 13.64
CA LEU A 137 -40.31 -13.09 12.39
C LEU A 137 -40.42 -12.13 11.19
N LEU A 138 -41.20 -11.06 11.33
CA LEU A 138 -41.34 -10.03 10.29
C LEU A 138 -40.01 -9.31 10.01
N ALA A 139 -39.21 -9.01 11.04
CA ALA A 139 -37.91 -8.33 10.92
C ALA A 139 -36.90 -9.12 10.09
N PHE A 140 -37.01 -10.45 10.00
CA PHE A 140 -36.14 -11.26 9.16
C PHE A 140 -36.53 -11.26 7.68
N SER A 141 -37.74 -10.82 7.31
CA SER A 141 -38.21 -10.89 5.93
C SER A 141 -37.33 -10.12 4.91
N PRO A 142 -36.76 -8.93 5.20
CA PRO A 142 -35.86 -8.22 4.26
C PRO A 142 -34.61 -9.00 3.89
N LEU A 143 -34.15 -9.91 4.76
CA LEU A 143 -32.94 -10.70 4.52
C LEU A 143 -33.15 -11.81 3.46
N LEU A 144 -34.39 -12.14 3.12
CA LEU A 144 -34.70 -13.17 2.13
C LEU A 144 -34.16 -12.76 0.74
N ALA A 145 -34.33 -11.51 0.34
CA ALA A 145 -33.90 -11.06 -0.99
C ALA A 145 -32.39 -11.19 -1.22
N PRO A 146 -31.49 -10.66 -0.37
CA PRO A 146 -30.05 -10.84 -0.55
C PRO A 146 -29.61 -12.29 -0.39
N TYR A 147 -30.29 -13.08 0.46
CA TYR A 147 -30.00 -14.50 0.61
C TYR A 147 -30.17 -15.28 -0.71
N PHE A 148 -31.30 -15.08 -1.41
CA PHE A 148 -31.54 -15.73 -2.70
C PHE A 148 -30.73 -15.13 -3.85
N ALA A 149 -30.41 -13.81 -3.81
CA ALA A 149 -29.65 -13.13 -4.85
C ALA A 149 -28.13 -13.35 -4.75
N LYS A 150 -27.61 -13.77 -3.61
CA LYS A 150 -26.16 -13.83 -3.28
C LYS A 150 -25.31 -14.46 -4.38
N ARG A 151 -25.70 -15.62 -4.88
CA ARG A 151 -24.91 -16.35 -5.89
C ARG A 151 -24.84 -15.58 -7.21
N ILE A 152 -25.99 -15.09 -7.67
CA ILE A 152 -26.10 -14.36 -8.94
C ILE A 152 -25.33 -13.04 -8.86
N LEU A 153 -25.45 -12.30 -7.76
CA LEU A 153 -24.73 -11.06 -7.53
C LEU A 153 -23.20 -11.29 -7.48
N SER A 154 -22.76 -12.34 -6.80
CA SER A 154 -21.33 -12.69 -6.73
C SER A 154 -20.75 -12.99 -8.11
N ASP A 155 -21.44 -13.77 -8.93
CA ASP A 155 -20.96 -14.13 -10.26
C ASP A 155 -20.93 -12.91 -11.19
N ARG A 156 -21.94 -12.02 -11.12
CA ARG A 156 -21.96 -10.77 -11.89
C ARG A 156 -20.88 -9.78 -11.44
N ARG A 157 -20.61 -9.69 -10.14
CA ARG A 157 -19.51 -8.86 -9.61
C ARG A 157 -18.15 -9.31 -10.15
N LYS A 158 -17.91 -10.63 -10.22
CA LYS A 158 -16.68 -11.17 -10.83
C LYS A 158 -16.52 -10.75 -12.29
N SER A 159 -17.61 -10.80 -13.07
CA SER A 159 -17.57 -10.34 -14.47
C SER A 159 -17.23 -8.86 -14.59
N VAL A 160 -17.77 -8.01 -13.72
CA VAL A 160 -17.43 -6.57 -13.68
C VAL A 160 -15.95 -6.37 -13.36
N VAL A 161 -15.42 -7.06 -12.34
CA VAL A 161 -14.00 -6.96 -11.96
C VAL A 161 -13.08 -7.37 -13.11
N LEU A 162 -13.37 -8.48 -13.79
CA LEU A 162 -12.58 -8.95 -14.93
C LEU A 162 -12.56 -7.94 -16.09
N GLU A 163 -13.70 -7.34 -16.44
CA GLU A 163 -13.74 -6.32 -17.51
C GLU A 163 -13.12 -4.99 -17.06
N GLN A 164 -13.17 -4.67 -15.76
CA GLN A 164 -12.46 -3.52 -15.20
C GLN A 164 -10.94 -3.68 -15.30
N ASP A 165 -10.40 -4.82 -14.89
CA ASP A 165 -8.96 -5.12 -14.99
C ASP A 165 -8.48 -5.07 -16.43
N ARG A 166 -9.27 -5.61 -17.36
CA ARG A 166 -8.97 -5.55 -18.77
C ARG A 166 -8.95 -4.12 -19.31
N THR A 167 -9.90 -3.29 -18.90
CA THR A 167 -9.98 -1.89 -19.33
C THR A 167 -8.82 -1.08 -18.76
N LEU A 168 -8.44 -1.31 -17.49
CA LEU A 168 -7.27 -0.71 -16.86
C LEU A 168 -5.97 -1.11 -17.56
N SER A 169 -5.80 -2.39 -17.89
CA SER A 169 -4.63 -2.88 -18.63
C SER A 169 -4.50 -2.21 -20.02
N LEU A 170 -5.62 -2.04 -20.74
CA LEU A 170 -5.60 -1.30 -22.00
C LEU A 170 -5.25 0.17 -21.81
N PHE A 171 -5.68 0.80 -20.71
CA PHE A 171 -5.32 2.18 -20.43
C PHE A 171 -3.83 2.32 -20.08
N ASP A 172 -3.28 1.41 -19.31
CA ASP A 172 -1.86 1.35 -19.00
C ASP A 172 -1.00 1.18 -20.27
N GLN A 173 -1.41 0.27 -21.17
CA GLN A 173 -0.77 0.10 -22.49
C GLN A 173 -0.85 1.36 -23.35
N LEU A 174 -1.96 2.13 -23.28
CA LEU A 174 -2.09 3.42 -23.96
C LEU A 174 -1.06 4.42 -23.45
N LEU A 175 -0.91 4.53 -22.13
CA LEU A 175 0.03 5.46 -21.51
C LEU A 175 1.49 5.09 -21.81
N SER A 176 1.83 3.82 -21.64
CA SER A 176 3.17 3.30 -21.87
C SER A 176 3.56 3.34 -23.36
N GLY A 177 2.60 3.07 -24.25
CA GLY A 177 2.79 3.05 -25.70
C GLY A 177 2.45 4.36 -26.40
N TYR A 178 2.19 5.47 -25.70
CA TYR A 178 1.67 6.71 -26.28
C TYR A 178 2.46 7.20 -27.50
N MET A 179 3.78 7.34 -27.37
CA MET A 179 4.62 7.84 -28.48
C MET A 179 4.65 6.87 -29.66
N THR A 180 4.69 5.56 -29.39
CA THR A 180 4.63 4.52 -30.43
C THR A 180 3.32 4.58 -31.21
N LEU A 181 2.20 4.70 -30.50
CA LEU A 181 0.88 4.84 -31.11
C LEU A 181 0.74 6.17 -31.87
N ARG A 182 1.35 7.24 -31.37
CA ARG A 182 1.32 8.57 -32.00
C ARG A 182 2.06 8.58 -33.32
N VAL A 183 3.33 8.15 -33.28
CA VAL A 183 4.20 8.12 -34.47
C VAL A 183 3.74 7.05 -35.48
N GLY A 184 3.33 5.89 -34.98
CA GLY A 184 2.81 4.79 -35.82
C GLY A 184 1.38 5.00 -36.32
N LYS A 185 0.73 6.15 -36.04
CA LYS A 185 -0.68 6.46 -36.40
C LYS A 185 -1.69 5.39 -35.94
N GLY A 186 -1.38 4.70 -34.85
CA GLY A 186 -2.16 3.58 -34.30
C GLY A 186 -3.40 3.97 -33.50
N PHE A 187 -3.54 5.24 -33.08
CA PHE A 187 -4.62 5.71 -32.22
C PHE A 187 -6.03 5.33 -32.68
N PRO A 188 -6.43 5.52 -33.97
CA PRO A 188 -7.82 5.25 -34.35
C PRO A 188 -8.23 3.79 -34.10
N LYS A 189 -7.33 2.84 -34.37
CA LYS A 189 -7.57 1.40 -34.12
C LYS A 189 -7.52 1.08 -32.63
N TYR A 190 -6.57 1.65 -31.91
CA TYR A 190 -6.42 1.43 -30.46
C TYR A 190 -7.61 2.00 -29.68
N THR A 191 -8.04 3.22 -29.99
CA THR A 191 -9.23 3.84 -29.39
C THR A 191 -10.47 2.97 -29.58
N LYS A 192 -10.64 2.35 -30.76
CA LYS A 192 -11.75 1.43 -31.01
C LYS A 192 -11.68 0.19 -30.10
N ILE A 193 -10.48 -0.36 -29.87
CA ILE A 193 -10.27 -1.51 -28.96
C ILE A 193 -10.65 -1.10 -27.52
N PHE A 194 -10.17 0.06 -27.06
CA PHE A 194 -10.47 0.61 -25.75
C PHE A 194 -11.97 0.87 -25.56
N THR A 195 -12.60 1.54 -26.54
CA THR A 195 -14.06 1.82 -26.51
C THR A 195 -14.87 0.52 -26.41
N ASN A 196 -14.50 -0.51 -27.18
CA ASN A 196 -15.18 -1.81 -27.11
C ASN A 196 -15.01 -2.49 -25.72
N SER A 197 -13.88 -2.33 -25.06
CA SER A 197 -13.67 -2.83 -23.70
C SER A 197 -14.51 -2.03 -22.70
N SER A 198 -14.50 -0.71 -22.81
CA SER A 198 -15.29 0.19 -21.97
C SER A 198 -16.81 -0.07 -22.10
N GLU A 199 -17.30 -0.33 -23.33
CA GLU A 199 -18.71 -0.69 -23.55
C GLU A 199 -19.07 -2.05 -22.92
N ARG A 200 -18.16 -3.04 -22.94
CA ARG A 200 -18.38 -4.31 -22.21
C ARG A 200 -18.43 -4.10 -20.72
N LEU A 201 -17.47 -3.34 -20.16
CA LEU A 201 -17.47 -2.99 -18.74
C LEU A 201 -18.78 -2.29 -18.35
N LYS A 202 -19.21 -1.30 -19.12
CA LYS A 202 -20.48 -0.59 -18.92
C LYS A 202 -21.66 -1.57 -18.90
N LYS A 203 -21.74 -2.50 -19.85
CA LYS A 203 -22.83 -3.49 -19.93
C LYS A 203 -22.86 -4.41 -18.71
N GLU A 204 -21.72 -4.95 -18.29
CA GLU A 204 -21.64 -5.81 -17.10
C GLU A 204 -21.94 -5.00 -15.82
N SER A 205 -21.45 -3.77 -15.71
CA SER A 205 -21.75 -2.88 -14.59
C SER A 205 -23.24 -2.57 -14.49
N ILE A 206 -23.89 -2.19 -15.60
CA ILE A 206 -25.36 -1.95 -15.62
C ILE A 206 -26.13 -3.20 -15.19
N THR A 207 -25.72 -4.38 -15.69
CA THR A 207 -26.37 -5.64 -15.32
C THR A 207 -26.24 -5.92 -13.83
N PHE A 208 -25.04 -5.76 -13.28
CA PHE A 208 -24.78 -5.97 -11.84
C PHE A 208 -25.54 -4.95 -10.99
N GLU A 209 -25.45 -3.65 -11.30
CA GLU A 209 -26.13 -2.59 -10.55
C GLU A 209 -27.66 -2.70 -10.62
N THR A 210 -28.20 -3.12 -11.76
CA THR A 210 -29.64 -3.36 -11.90
C THR A 210 -30.12 -4.51 -11.00
N LEU A 211 -29.35 -5.62 -10.97
CA LEU A 211 -29.67 -6.75 -10.10
C LEU A 211 -29.51 -6.38 -8.62
N GLN A 212 -28.49 -5.63 -8.29
CA GLN A 212 -28.28 -5.12 -6.94
C GLN A 212 -29.42 -4.18 -6.52
N GLY A 213 -29.78 -3.24 -7.39
CA GLY A 213 -30.90 -2.33 -7.17
C GLY A 213 -32.23 -3.04 -7.01
N LEU A 214 -32.50 -4.08 -7.81
CA LEU A 214 -33.71 -4.90 -7.68
C LEU A 214 -33.70 -5.65 -6.34
N THR A 215 -32.57 -6.26 -5.95
CA THR A 215 -32.44 -6.93 -4.66
C THR A 215 -32.70 -5.96 -3.51
N TYR A 216 -32.15 -4.75 -3.58
CA TYR A 216 -32.39 -3.70 -2.60
C TYR A 216 -33.86 -3.28 -2.56
N ALA A 217 -34.49 -3.04 -3.71
CA ALA A 217 -35.91 -2.66 -3.79
C ALA A 217 -36.83 -3.74 -3.19
N ILE A 218 -36.55 -5.02 -3.44
CA ILE A 218 -37.30 -6.13 -2.84
C ILE A 218 -37.07 -6.17 -1.32
N SER A 219 -35.83 -6.04 -0.85
CA SER A 219 -35.53 -5.99 0.59
C SER A 219 -36.24 -4.84 1.29
N PHE A 220 -36.19 -3.65 0.68
CA PHE A 220 -36.86 -2.46 1.21
C PHE A 220 -38.38 -2.65 1.26
N GLY A 221 -38.99 -3.17 0.17
CA GLY A 221 -40.42 -3.48 0.15
C GLY A 221 -40.85 -4.52 1.19
N LEU A 222 -40.03 -5.56 1.42
CA LEU A 222 -40.25 -6.51 2.49
C LEU A 222 -40.10 -5.86 3.88
N GLY A 223 -39.19 -4.90 4.03
CA GLY A 223 -39.07 -4.10 5.25
C GLY A 223 -40.29 -3.24 5.53
N ASP A 224 -40.82 -2.58 4.50
CA ASP A 224 -42.06 -1.80 4.60
C ASP A 224 -43.27 -2.69 4.93
N LEU A 225 -43.37 -3.88 4.33
CA LEU A 225 -44.38 -4.86 4.67
C LEU A 225 -44.24 -5.36 6.12
N ALA A 226 -43.03 -5.57 6.60
CA ALA A 226 -42.77 -5.94 7.98
C ALA A 226 -43.16 -4.82 8.96
N TYR A 227 -42.80 -3.57 8.63
CA TYR A 227 -43.22 -2.42 9.44
C TYR A 227 -44.73 -2.22 9.45
N SER A 228 -45.37 -2.24 8.28
CA SER A 228 -46.84 -2.16 8.16
C SER A 228 -47.55 -3.37 8.80
N GLY A 229 -46.96 -4.55 8.66
CA GLY A 229 -47.44 -5.78 9.33
C GLY A 229 -47.41 -5.65 10.86
N THR A 230 -46.41 -4.98 11.41
CA THR A 230 -46.34 -4.68 12.84
C THR A 230 -47.52 -3.80 13.30
N TRP A 231 -47.90 -2.78 12.49
CA TRP A 231 -49.09 -1.96 12.77
C TRP A 231 -50.38 -2.76 12.66
N ILE A 232 -50.52 -3.57 11.62
CA ILE A 232 -51.75 -4.39 11.40
C ILE A 232 -51.93 -5.41 12.53
N VAL A 233 -50.88 -6.22 12.80
CA VAL A 233 -50.92 -7.22 13.85
C VAL A 233 -51.08 -6.57 15.23
N GLY A 234 -50.33 -5.50 15.47
CA GLY A 234 -50.44 -4.74 16.72
C GLY A 234 -51.84 -4.14 16.93
N GLY A 235 -52.47 -3.66 15.86
CA GLY A 235 -53.87 -3.20 15.87
C GLY A 235 -54.85 -4.29 16.35
N PHE A 236 -54.67 -5.55 15.90
CA PHE A 236 -55.46 -6.69 16.43
C PHE A 236 -55.18 -6.96 17.91
N PHE A 237 -53.92 -6.85 18.36
CA PHE A 237 -53.56 -6.99 19.78
C PHE A 237 -54.17 -5.88 20.64
N VAL A 238 -54.22 -4.64 20.15
CA VAL A 238 -54.90 -3.51 20.82
C VAL A 238 -56.41 -3.74 20.88
N ALA A 239 -57.04 -4.14 19.76
CA ALA A 239 -58.50 -4.45 19.72
C ALA A 239 -58.86 -5.59 20.67
N ALA A 240 -58.01 -6.59 20.80
CA ALA A 240 -58.12 -7.68 21.75
C ALA A 240 -57.79 -7.28 23.20
N LYS A 241 -57.38 -6.02 23.46
CA LYS A 241 -56.94 -5.48 24.78
C LYS A 241 -55.76 -6.23 25.38
N ILE A 242 -54.90 -6.83 24.56
CA ILE A 242 -53.69 -7.54 24.99
C ILE A 242 -52.53 -6.55 25.21
N ILE A 243 -52.47 -5.48 24.39
CA ILE A 243 -51.52 -4.36 24.52
C ILE A 243 -52.27 -3.03 24.46
N THR A 244 -51.64 -1.96 24.91
CA THR A 244 -52.21 -0.62 24.82
C THR A 244 -51.71 0.12 23.56
N ILE A 245 -52.37 1.21 23.16
CA ILE A 245 -51.91 2.06 22.03
C ILE A 245 -50.49 2.61 22.29
N PRO A 246 -50.14 3.12 23.49
CA PRO A 246 -48.78 3.50 23.80
C PRO A 246 -47.75 2.37 23.63
N ASP A 247 -48.11 1.14 23.99
CA ASP A 247 -47.22 -0.03 23.79
C ASP A 247 -47.03 -0.32 22.30
N LEU A 248 -48.10 -0.23 21.50
CA LEU A 248 -48.00 -0.41 20.04
C LEU A 248 -47.04 0.61 19.41
N ILE A 249 -47.11 1.88 19.79
CA ILE A 249 -46.24 2.94 19.30
C ILE A 249 -44.79 2.68 19.72
N ALA A 250 -44.55 2.25 20.96
CA ALA A 250 -43.22 1.89 21.40
C ALA A 250 -42.65 0.70 20.59
N MET A 251 -43.45 -0.35 20.40
CA MET A 251 -43.00 -1.55 19.70
C MET A 251 -42.78 -1.30 18.22
N THR A 252 -43.60 -0.50 17.56
CA THR A 252 -43.31 -0.10 16.15
C THR A 252 -42.06 0.74 16.01
N THR A 253 -41.78 1.60 16.98
CA THR A 253 -40.50 2.33 17.05
C THR A 253 -39.31 1.38 17.25
N LEU A 254 -39.45 0.39 18.13
CA LEU A 254 -38.42 -0.63 18.36
C LEU A 254 -38.23 -1.54 17.15
N MET A 255 -39.21 -1.71 16.29
CA MET A 255 -39.09 -2.48 15.05
C MET A 255 -37.98 -1.97 14.15
N SER A 256 -37.83 -0.65 14.00
CA SER A 256 -36.75 -0.07 13.20
C SER A 256 -35.36 -0.33 13.82
N THR A 257 -35.28 -0.36 15.16
CA THR A 257 -34.02 -0.66 15.88
C THR A 257 -33.73 -2.16 15.98
N ILE A 258 -34.65 -3.05 15.55
CA ILE A 258 -34.45 -4.48 15.34
C ILE A 258 -34.07 -4.75 13.88
N ALA A 259 -34.83 -4.22 12.93
CA ALA A 259 -34.65 -4.47 11.49
C ALA A 259 -33.34 -3.88 10.94
N GLY A 260 -33.01 -2.63 11.29
CA GLY A 260 -31.79 -1.96 10.84
C GLY A 260 -30.49 -2.69 11.16
N PRO A 261 -30.24 -3.12 12.42
CA PRO A 261 -29.11 -3.96 12.76
C PRO A 261 -29.04 -5.29 12.00
N LEU A 262 -30.18 -5.93 11.71
CA LEU A 262 -30.20 -7.17 10.93
C LEU A 262 -29.76 -6.94 9.48
N GLU A 263 -30.24 -5.88 8.86
CA GLU A 263 -29.83 -5.47 7.51
C GLU A 263 -28.33 -5.16 7.46
N TYR A 264 -27.83 -4.36 8.43
CA TYR A 264 -26.43 -4.03 8.57
C TYR A 264 -25.55 -5.26 8.81
N PHE A 265 -26.03 -6.22 9.61
CA PHE A 265 -25.33 -7.49 9.85
C PHE A 265 -25.14 -8.28 8.55
N SER A 266 -26.19 -8.40 7.74
CA SER A 266 -26.14 -9.14 6.48
C SER A 266 -25.11 -8.55 5.50
N THR A 267 -25.10 -7.23 5.32
CA THR A 267 -24.15 -6.56 4.43
C THR A 267 -22.73 -6.61 4.98
N SER A 268 -22.54 -6.27 6.25
CA SER A 268 -21.22 -6.22 6.89
C SER A 268 -20.52 -7.58 6.97
N VAL A 269 -21.26 -8.66 7.28
CA VAL A 269 -20.68 -10.01 7.27
C VAL A 269 -20.24 -10.40 5.86
N THR A 270 -21.02 -10.02 4.84
CA THR A 270 -20.64 -10.29 3.45
C THR A 270 -19.36 -9.54 3.07
N ASP A 271 -19.25 -8.26 3.42
CA ASP A 271 -18.07 -7.44 3.15
C ASP A 271 -16.83 -7.98 3.87
N ILE A 272 -16.94 -8.31 5.16
CA ILE A 272 -15.86 -8.89 5.96
C ILE A 272 -15.38 -10.23 5.37
N LEU A 273 -16.32 -11.12 5.00
CA LEU A 273 -15.94 -12.42 4.43
C LEU A 273 -15.30 -12.28 3.05
N ALA A 274 -15.74 -11.31 2.24
CA ALA A 274 -15.15 -11.03 0.93
C ALA A 274 -13.75 -10.43 1.04
N SER A 275 -13.51 -9.55 2.01
CA SER A 275 -12.24 -8.86 2.21
C SER A 275 -11.25 -9.61 3.11
N LYS A 276 -11.73 -10.65 3.82
CA LYS A 276 -10.91 -11.40 4.79
C LYS A 276 -9.61 -11.91 4.19
N LYS A 277 -9.67 -12.50 2.98
CA LYS A 277 -8.46 -13.01 2.33
C LYS A 277 -7.44 -11.91 2.07
N VAL A 278 -7.88 -10.75 1.62
CA VAL A 278 -6.98 -9.59 1.38
C VAL A 278 -6.35 -9.12 2.70
N ALA A 279 -7.12 -9.09 3.78
CA ALA A 279 -6.61 -8.74 5.10
C ALA A 279 -5.60 -9.76 5.61
N ASP A 280 -5.91 -11.06 5.49
CA ASP A 280 -5.03 -12.15 5.92
C ASP A 280 -3.72 -12.17 5.10
N ASP A 281 -3.79 -11.99 3.77
CA ASP A 281 -2.63 -11.94 2.87
C ASP A 281 -1.74 -10.71 3.18
N LEU A 282 -2.34 -9.55 3.46
CA LEU A 282 -1.61 -8.34 3.84
C LEU A 282 -0.89 -8.50 5.19
N ILE A 283 -1.58 -9.05 6.20
CA ILE A 283 -1.01 -9.32 7.52
C ILE A 283 0.10 -10.38 7.41
N ALA A 284 -0.13 -11.46 6.67
CA ALA A 284 0.88 -12.49 6.45
C ALA A 284 2.14 -11.94 5.76
N PHE A 285 1.98 -11.00 4.81
CA PHE A 285 3.11 -10.30 4.19
C PHE A 285 3.87 -9.43 5.21
N ILE A 286 3.16 -8.69 6.07
CA ILE A 286 3.78 -7.80 7.06
C ILE A 286 4.50 -8.60 8.16
N ASP A 287 3.89 -9.66 8.66
CA ASP A 287 4.40 -10.45 9.80
C ASP A 287 5.36 -11.56 9.37
N GLY A 288 5.37 -11.92 8.08
CA GLY A 288 6.26 -12.95 7.54
C GLY A 288 7.73 -12.55 7.70
N THR A 289 8.58 -13.48 8.06
CA THR A 289 10.03 -13.30 8.19
C THR A 289 10.83 -14.02 7.11
N ASP A 290 10.18 -14.85 6.30
CA ASP A 290 10.84 -15.65 5.27
C ASP A 290 11.53 -14.80 4.19
N ASP A 291 10.98 -13.59 3.97
CA ASP A 291 11.52 -12.62 3.01
C ASP A 291 12.53 -11.66 3.65
N ASP A 292 12.77 -11.73 4.95
CA ASP A 292 13.69 -10.83 5.65
C ASP A 292 15.14 -11.20 5.34
N GLU A 293 16.00 -10.21 5.41
CA GLU A 293 17.42 -10.44 5.21
C GLU A 293 17.99 -11.28 6.37
N PRO A 294 18.80 -12.31 6.09
CA PRO A 294 19.40 -13.11 7.15
C PRO A 294 20.24 -12.26 8.10
N ASN A 295 20.02 -12.41 9.38
CA ASN A 295 20.84 -11.73 10.39
C ASN A 295 22.26 -12.33 10.41
N ARG A 296 23.26 -11.53 10.00
CA ARG A 296 24.66 -11.87 9.97
C ARG A 296 25.40 -11.01 10.98
N SER A 297 26.34 -11.59 11.71
CA SER A 297 26.92 -10.94 12.88
C SER A 297 28.39 -10.54 12.73
N LEU A 298 29.06 -10.94 11.65
CA LEU A 298 30.46 -10.61 11.46
C LEU A 298 30.59 -9.19 10.89
N GLU A 299 31.31 -8.33 11.57
CA GLU A 299 31.53 -6.94 11.16
C GLU A 299 32.94 -6.74 10.56
N LEU A 300 33.03 -5.83 9.60
CA LEU A 300 34.28 -5.39 9.01
C LEU A 300 34.84 -4.21 9.84
N ALA A 301 35.79 -4.46 10.71
CA ALA A 301 36.41 -3.43 11.55
C ALA A 301 37.41 -2.56 10.78
N GLU A 302 38.18 -3.17 9.87
CA GLU A 302 39.26 -2.50 9.11
C GLU A 302 38.78 -2.11 7.69
N PRO A 303 39.48 -1.17 7.04
CA PRO A 303 39.24 -0.87 5.63
C PRO A 303 39.54 -2.08 4.74
N ILE A 304 38.66 -2.30 3.74
CA ILE A 304 38.82 -3.41 2.79
C ILE A 304 40.10 -3.22 1.96
N THR A 305 40.97 -4.21 2.02
CA THR A 305 42.23 -4.25 1.25
C THR A 305 42.13 -5.15 0.03
N THR A 306 41.37 -6.23 0.10
CA THR A 306 41.19 -7.18 -1.00
C THR A 306 39.74 -7.66 -1.10
N LEU A 307 39.28 -7.81 -2.32
CA LEU A 307 37.99 -8.41 -2.65
C LEU A 307 38.24 -9.51 -3.67
N SER A 308 38.05 -10.77 -3.28
CA SER A 308 38.39 -11.92 -4.11
C SER A 308 37.15 -12.72 -4.49
N ILE A 309 37.13 -13.14 -5.74
CA ILE A 309 36.16 -14.10 -6.28
C ILE A 309 36.91 -15.39 -6.59
N GLU A 310 36.43 -16.48 -6.07
CA GLU A 310 37.03 -17.79 -6.25
C GLU A 310 36.03 -18.78 -6.84
N ASN A 311 36.29 -19.23 -8.07
CA ASN A 311 35.48 -20.25 -8.76
C ASN A 311 33.97 -19.96 -8.73
N LEU A 312 33.55 -18.72 -9.04
CA LEU A 312 32.17 -18.30 -8.95
C LEU A 312 31.28 -19.04 -9.93
N HIS A 313 30.25 -19.69 -9.39
CA HIS A 313 29.16 -20.29 -10.14
C HIS A 313 27.86 -19.56 -9.79
N PHE A 314 27.23 -18.93 -10.77
CA PHE A 314 26.02 -18.15 -10.53
C PHE A 314 24.98 -18.34 -11.62
N HIS A 315 23.72 -18.57 -11.18
CA HIS A 315 22.56 -18.67 -12.05
C HIS A 315 21.58 -17.53 -11.76
N HIS A 316 21.07 -16.90 -12.80
CA HIS A 316 19.94 -15.98 -12.68
C HIS A 316 18.67 -16.67 -13.22
N GLY A 317 17.83 -17.16 -12.31
CA GLY A 317 16.77 -18.10 -12.67
C GLY A 317 17.37 -19.40 -13.23
N ASN A 318 16.94 -19.76 -14.44
CA ASN A 318 17.44 -20.96 -15.12
C ASN A 318 18.67 -20.70 -16.01
N ARG A 319 19.18 -19.47 -16.05
CA ARG A 319 20.30 -19.12 -16.92
C ARG A 319 21.60 -19.09 -16.14
N LEU A 320 22.58 -19.89 -16.58
CA LEU A 320 23.95 -19.83 -16.10
C LEU A 320 24.58 -18.50 -16.54
N ILE A 321 25.15 -17.75 -15.60
CA ILE A 321 25.82 -16.45 -15.83
C ILE A 321 27.31 -16.59 -15.65
N PHE A 322 27.75 -17.21 -14.55
CA PHE A 322 29.17 -17.48 -14.27
C PHE A 322 29.39 -18.96 -14.08
N ASN A 323 30.51 -19.45 -14.63
CA ASN A 323 30.95 -20.85 -14.53
C ASN A 323 32.45 -20.90 -14.25
N GLY A 324 32.81 -20.81 -12.96
CA GLY A 324 34.20 -20.86 -12.54
C GLY A 324 34.98 -19.55 -12.70
N PHE A 325 34.30 -18.38 -12.59
CA PHE A 325 34.96 -17.10 -12.67
C PHE A 325 35.80 -16.82 -11.42
N THR A 326 37.07 -16.41 -11.60
CA THR A 326 38.03 -16.12 -10.52
C THR A 326 38.70 -14.79 -10.82
N GLN A 327 38.72 -13.88 -9.85
CA GLN A 327 39.35 -12.55 -9.94
C GLN A 327 39.61 -11.97 -8.56
N THR A 328 40.72 -11.27 -8.39
CA THR A 328 41.05 -10.52 -7.15
C THR A 328 41.16 -9.05 -7.45
N PHE A 329 40.56 -8.22 -6.60
CA PHE A 329 40.59 -6.77 -6.64
C PHE A 329 41.34 -6.25 -5.41
N GLU A 330 42.30 -5.37 -5.60
CA GLU A 330 43.19 -4.86 -4.54
C GLU A 330 43.00 -3.35 -4.33
N ARG A 331 43.16 -2.91 -3.09
CA ARG A 331 43.11 -1.48 -2.73
C ARG A 331 44.15 -0.66 -3.51
N GLY A 332 43.74 0.53 -3.90
CA GLY A 332 44.56 1.44 -4.71
C GLY A 332 44.59 1.15 -6.20
N LYS A 333 43.90 0.05 -6.65
CA LYS A 333 43.81 -0.32 -8.06
C LYS A 333 42.43 -0.03 -8.64
N LYS A 334 42.40 0.23 -9.94
CA LYS A 334 41.22 0.49 -10.77
C LYS A 334 41.06 -0.60 -11.82
N TYR A 335 39.86 -1.17 -11.90
CA TYR A 335 39.54 -2.29 -12.79
C TYR A 335 38.42 -1.88 -13.74
N ALA A 336 38.61 -2.09 -15.04
CA ALA A 336 37.54 -1.95 -16.01
C ALA A 336 37.03 -3.31 -16.45
N ILE A 337 35.70 -3.50 -16.36
CA ILE A 337 35.03 -4.72 -16.79
C ILE A 337 34.31 -4.43 -18.10
N THR A 338 34.70 -5.13 -19.16
CA THR A 338 34.14 -5.04 -20.50
C THR A 338 33.48 -6.35 -20.91
N GLY A 339 32.67 -6.32 -21.96
CA GLY A 339 32.02 -7.52 -22.48
C GLY A 339 30.71 -7.23 -23.20
N ALA A 340 30.17 -8.22 -23.91
CA ALA A 340 28.92 -8.10 -24.64
C ALA A 340 27.73 -7.80 -23.70
N SER A 341 26.66 -7.22 -24.26
CA SER A 341 25.41 -7.06 -23.49
C SER A 341 24.88 -8.44 -23.05
N GLY A 342 24.52 -8.55 -21.77
CA GLY A 342 24.06 -9.79 -21.16
C GLY A 342 25.17 -10.80 -20.83
N SER A 343 26.45 -10.39 -20.74
CA SER A 343 27.57 -11.22 -20.24
C SER A 343 27.67 -11.29 -18.72
N GLY A 344 26.76 -10.66 -17.97
CA GLY A 344 26.73 -10.72 -16.51
C GLY A 344 27.43 -9.58 -15.78
N LYS A 345 27.83 -8.49 -16.46
CA LYS A 345 28.57 -7.36 -15.84
C LYS A 345 27.85 -6.73 -14.64
N SER A 346 26.61 -6.31 -14.81
CA SER A 346 25.81 -5.75 -13.71
C SER A 346 25.49 -6.80 -12.64
N THR A 347 25.37 -8.07 -13.03
CA THR A 347 25.20 -9.19 -12.09
C THR A 347 26.45 -9.32 -11.22
N LEU A 348 27.65 -9.20 -11.78
CA LEU A 348 28.90 -9.23 -11.04
C LEU A 348 28.99 -8.09 -10.02
N LEU A 349 28.64 -6.85 -10.43
CA LEU A 349 28.60 -5.72 -9.50
C LEU A 349 27.61 -5.96 -8.35
N ASN A 350 26.42 -6.50 -8.64
CA ASN A 350 25.43 -6.81 -7.61
C ASN A 350 25.88 -7.93 -6.66
N ILE A 351 26.67 -8.90 -7.14
CA ILE A 351 27.32 -9.92 -6.31
C ILE A 351 28.37 -9.25 -5.39
N LEU A 352 29.26 -8.44 -5.95
CA LEU A 352 30.31 -7.73 -5.20
C LEU A 352 29.73 -6.69 -4.20
N ALA A 353 28.57 -6.12 -4.51
CA ALA A 353 27.82 -5.28 -3.58
C ALA A 353 27.09 -6.08 -2.49
N GLY A 354 27.14 -7.42 -2.54
CA GLY A 354 26.44 -8.29 -1.60
C GLY A 354 24.93 -8.33 -1.78
N ILE A 355 24.38 -7.83 -2.90
CA ILE A 355 22.95 -7.83 -3.18
C ILE A 355 22.46 -9.25 -3.53
N TYR A 356 23.19 -9.97 -4.39
CA TYR A 356 22.83 -11.34 -4.74
C TYR A 356 23.42 -12.36 -3.76
N PRO A 357 22.65 -13.38 -3.37
CA PRO A 357 23.17 -14.50 -2.61
C PRO A 357 24.15 -15.30 -3.46
N ILE A 358 25.20 -15.75 -2.84
CA ILE A 358 26.25 -16.60 -3.43
C ILE A 358 26.47 -17.82 -2.52
N ASP A 359 27.05 -18.87 -3.08
CA ASP A 359 27.46 -20.02 -2.27
C ASP A 359 28.71 -19.67 -1.43
N ASP A 360 28.95 -20.44 -0.37
CA ASP A 360 30.12 -20.27 0.49
C ASP A 360 31.43 -20.44 -0.31
N HIS A 361 32.46 -19.76 0.13
CA HIS A 361 33.81 -19.77 -0.46
C HIS A 361 33.93 -19.17 -1.87
N GLN A 362 32.87 -18.50 -2.38
CA GLN A 362 32.93 -17.93 -3.72
C GLN A 362 33.35 -16.45 -3.74
N VAL A 363 33.04 -15.68 -2.70
CA VAL A 363 33.48 -14.28 -2.58
C VAL A 363 34.00 -14.02 -1.17
N LEU A 364 35.22 -13.52 -1.10
CA LEU A 364 35.92 -13.21 0.14
C LEU A 364 36.24 -11.70 0.20
N VAL A 365 36.05 -11.11 1.37
CA VAL A 365 36.47 -9.76 1.71
C VAL A 365 37.58 -9.87 2.76
N ASP A 366 38.80 -9.49 2.41
CA ASP A 366 39.98 -9.67 3.28
C ASP A 366 40.07 -11.09 3.90
N GLN A 367 39.87 -12.12 3.07
CA GLN A 367 39.85 -13.56 3.44
C GLN A 367 38.64 -13.98 4.30
N GLN A 368 37.70 -13.11 4.58
CA GLN A 368 36.44 -13.42 5.27
C GLN A 368 35.32 -13.70 4.26
N GLU A 369 34.52 -14.70 4.56
CA GLU A 369 33.33 -15.05 3.74
C GLU A 369 32.34 -13.91 3.67
N MET A 370 32.03 -13.42 2.48
CA MET A 370 31.02 -12.35 2.30
C MET A 370 29.65 -12.75 2.85
N ASN A 371 29.32 -14.04 2.80
CA ASN A 371 28.05 -14.55 3.33
C ASN A 371 27.92 -14.48 4.85
N GLN A 372 29.01 -14.33 5.58
CA GLN A 372 29.03 -14.24 7.05
C GLN A 372 29.01 -12.78 7.53
N LEU A 373 29.34 -11.82 6.64
CA LEU A 373 29.42 -10.41 6.97
C LEU A 373 28.04 -9.81 7.20
N SER A 374 27.92 -8.97 8.21
CA SER A 374 26.78 -8.07 8.41
C SER A 374 26.59 -7.21 7.15
N ARG A 375 25.34 -7.13 6.66
CA ARG A 375 25.03 -6.30 5.50
C ARG A 375 25.28 -4.82 5.76
N ASP A 376 24.94 -4.37 6.95
CA ASP A 376 25.16 -2.98 7.34
C ASP A 376 26.64 -2.63 7.28
N SER A 377 27.49 -3.50 7.84
CA SER A 377 28.95 -3.32 7.80
C SER A 377 29.49 -3.36 6.37
N LEU A 378 29.00 -4.28 5.52
CA LEU A 378 29.40 -4.32 4.11
C LEU A 378 28.92 -3.09 3.35
N TYR A 379 27.68 -2.67 3.57
CA TYR A 379 27.11 -1.47 2.92
C TYR A 379 27.76 -0.17 3.41
N GLU A 380 28.37 -0.11 4.58
CA GLU A 380 29.21 1.01 4.98
C GLU A 380 30.48 1.14 4.13
N LYS A 381 31.07 0.01 3.75
CA LYS A 381 32.37 -0.06 3.05
C LYS A 381 32.26 -0.11 1.52
N VAL A 382 31.12 -0.48 0.97
CA VAL A 382 30.90 -0.65 -0.46
C VAL A 382 29.88 0.37 -0.97
N ALA A 383 30.19 1.10 -2.02
CA ALA A 383 29.26 1.96 -2.75
C ALA A 383 28.97 1.39 -4.15
N LEU A 384 27.71 1.42 -4.57
CA LEU A 384 27.27 1.01 -5.90
C LEU A 384 26.62 2.20 -6.61
N VAL A 385 27.28 2.70 -7.66
CA VAL A 385 26.77 3.73 -8.56
C VAL A 385 26.02 3.04 -9.72
N GLN A 386 24.70 3.06 -9.65
CA GLN A 386 23.83 2.34 -10.59
C GLN A 386 23.63 3.11 -11.91
N GLN A 387 23.19 2.39 -12.94
CA GLN A 387 22.85 3.00 -14.24
C GLN A 387 21.69 4.00 -14.17
N LYS A 388 20.72 3.83 -13.28
CA LYS A 388 19.60 4.75 -13.08
C LYS A 388 19.70 5.39 -11.70
N THR A 389 19.87 6.72 -11.68
CA THR A 389 19.94 7.49 -10.43
C THR A 389 18.56 7.61 -9.77
N ALA A 390 18.47 7.20 -8.51
CA ALA A 390 17.30 7.49 -7.68
C ALA A 390 17.43 8.88 -7.06
N ILE A 391 16.44 9.75 -7.29
CA ILE A 391 16.37 11.08 -6.69
C ILE A 391 15.22 11.14 -5.70
N PHE A 392 15.49 11.64 -4.52
CA PHE A 392 14.50 11.85 -3.47
C PHE A 392 14.01 13.30 -3.48
N GLN A 393 12.71 13.48 -3.32
CA GLN A 393 12.06 14.81 -3.30
C GLN A 393 12.35 15.52 -1.97
N THR A 394 13.57 15.97 -1.79
CA THR A 394 14.07 16.65 -0.59
C THR A 394 15.29 17.51 -0.96
N SER A 395 15.98 18.12 0.01
CA SER A 395 17.18 18.93 -0.23
C SER A 395 18.30 18.14 -0.91
N ILE A 396 19.23 18.86 -1.54
CA ILE A 396 20.41 18.25 -2.16
C ILE A 396 21.31 17.59 -1.10
N ALA A 397 21.43 18.19 0.10
CA ALA A 397 22.22 17.62 1.19
C ALA A 397 21.71 16.23 1.60
N TYR A 398 20.40 16.04 1.75
CA TYR A 398 19.82 14.72 1.99
C TYR A 398 19.98 13.77 0.80
N ASN A 399 19.96 14.28 -0.42
CA ASN A 399 20.25 13.46 -1.59
C ASN A 399 21.69 12.99 -1.65
N VAL A 400 22.65 13.81 -1.25
CA VAL A 400 24.07 13.44 -1.21
C VAL A 400 24.37 12.52 -0.02
N SER A 401 23.86 12.86 1.17
CA SER A 401 24.11 12.09 2.40
C SER A 401 23.31 10.80 2.49
N ILE A 402 22.30 10.59 1.60
CA ILE A 402 21.33 9.48 1.70
C ILE A 402 20.71 9.41 3.11
N PHE A 403 20.22 10.58 3.57
CA PHE A 403 19.60 10.76 4.89
C PHE A 403 20.49 10.45 6.11
N SER A 404 21.81 10.28 5.91
CA SER A 404 22.77 10.19 7.01
C SER A 404 23.01 11.58 7.63
N GLU A 405 23.52 11.60 8.85
CA GLU A 405 24.00 12.85 9.46
C GLU A 405 25.14 13.45 8.62
N TYR A 406 25.13 14.78 8.48
CA TYR A 406 26.12 15.47 7.65
C TYR A 406 26.50 16.84 8.22
N GLU A 407 27.73 17.23 7.95
CA GLU A 407 28.18 18.61 8.06
C GLU A 407 28.03 19.29 6.70
N LEU A 408 27.45 20.49 6.67
CA LEU A 408 27.16 21.20 5.43
C LEU A 408 28.47 21.49 4.62
N GLU A 409 29.57 21.76 5.31
CA GLU A 409 30.87 21.96 4.70
C GLU A 409 31.35 20.75 3.90
N LYS A 410 31.10 19.52 4.43
CA LYS A 410 31.40 18.28 3.72
C LYS A 410 30.53 18.08 2.47
N ILE A 411 29.24 18.46 2.53
CA ILE A 411 28.36 18.43 1.35
C ILE A 411 28.87 19.36 0.26
N VAL A 412 29.24 20.61 0.61
CA VAL A 412 29.78 21.60 -0.32
C VAL A 412 31.09 21.10 -0.95
N ASP A 413 32.02 20.56 -0.17
CA ASP A 413 33.28 20.00 -0.68
C ASP A 413 33.02 18.86 -1.69
N VAL A 414 32.12 17.94 -1.35
CA VAL A 414 31.77 16.81 -2.20
C VAL A 414 31.12 17.29 -3.52
N LEU A 415 30.21 18.26 -3.47
CA LEU A 415 29.59 18.83 -4.66
C LEU A 415 30.62 19.50 -5.55
N LYS A 416 31.57 20.25 -4.96
CA LYS A 416 32.68 20.87 -5.67
C LYS A 416 33.56 19.83 -6.36
N ARG A 417 33.96 18.76 -5.64
CA ARG A 417 34.76 17.67 -6.20
C ARG A 417 34.03 16.94 -7.33
N SER A 418 32.72 16.93 -7.30
CA SER A 418 31.88 16.31 -8.33
C SER A 418 31.52 17.27 -9.48
N GLY A 419 32.02 18.51 -9.47
CA GLY A 419 31.73 19.53 -10.48
C GLY A 419 30.26 19.97 -10.49
N LEU A 420 29.64 20.05 -9.31
CA LEU A 420 28.24 20.45 -9.10
C LEU A 420 28.11 21.72 -8.23
N ASP A 421 29.23 22.39 -7.89
CA ASP A 421 29.29 23.54 -7.01
C ASP A 421 28.54 24.76 -7.55
N ASP A 422 28.60 25.02 -8.85
CA ASP A 422 27.94 26.16 -9.49
C ASP A 422 26.44 25.89 -9.76
N ARG A 423 25.93 24.71 -9.44
CA ARG A 423 24.58 24.25 -9.83
C ARG A 423 23.51 24.53 -8.78
N PHE A 424 23.90 24.57 -7.51
CA PHE A 424 23.00 24.67 -6.39
C PHE A 424 23.27 25.90 -5.54
N ASP A 425 22.23 26.62 -5.17
CA ASP A 425 22.34 27.72 -4.20
C ASP A 425 22.20 27.21 -2.75
N ASN A 426 22.39 28.13 -1.80
CA ASN A 426 22.32 27.78 -0.38
C ASN A 426 20.92 27.27 0.05
N ASN A 427 19.84 27.66 -0.66
CA ASN A 427 18.49 27.17 -0.36
C ASN A 427 18.31 25.74 -0.86
N ASP A 428 18.77 25.43 -2.08
CA ASP A 428 18.72 24.07 -2.63
C ASP A 428 19.46 23.08 -1.73
N LEU A 429 20.53 23.52 -1.05
CA LEU A 429 21.34 22.66 -0.19
C LEU A 429 20.55 22.13 1.02
N THR A 430 19.71 22.95 1.64
CA THR A 430 19.09 22.64 2.94
C THR A 430 17.57 22.62 2.94
N ASP A 431 16.90 23.29 1.99
CA ASP A 431 15.45 23.31 1.95
C ASP A 431 14.89 21.95 1.52
N THR A 432 14.12 21.34 2.41
CA THR A 432 13.47 20.05 2.16
C THR A 432 12.12 20.18 1.45
N GLN A 433 11.59 21.39 1.33
CA GLN A 433 10.28 21.64 0.71
C GLN A 433 10.40 22.14 -0.73
N ASP A 434 11.41 22.95 -1.03
CA ASP A 434 11.72 23.34 -2.41
C ASP A 434 12.67 22.32 -3.05
N ASN A 435 12.11 21.48 -3.88
CA ASN A 435 12.82 20.43 -4.64
C ASN A 435 12.66 20.62 -6.16
N THR A 436 12.40 21.83 -6.59
CA THR A 436 12.20 22.17 -8.02
C THR A 436 13.47 21.93 -8.85
N TRP A 437 14.64 21.99 -8.23
CA TRP A 437 15.95 21.70 -8.83
C TRP A 437 16.02 20.30 -9.49
N ILE A 438 15.27 19.32 -8.96
CA ILE A 438 15.24 17.93 -9.47
C ILE A 438 14.85 17.88 -10.94
N ASN A 439 13.93 18.73 -11.37
CA ASN A 439 13.42 18.75 -12.74
C ASN A 439 14.37 19.36 -13.76
N PHE A 440 15.46 19.99 -13.29
CA PHE A 440 16.41 20.72 -14.12
C PHE A 440 17.77 20.03 -14.25
N LEU A 441 17.98 18.86 -13.63
CA LEU A 441 19.22 18.13 -13.75
C LEU A 441 19.34 17.42 -15.10
N SER A 442 20.44 17.64 -15.79
CA SER A 442 20.84 16.88 -16.96
C SER A 442 21.27 15.45 -16.59
N GLY A 443 21.34 14.55 -17.56
CA GLY A 443 21.82 13.18 -17.35
C GLY A 443 23.24 13.13 -16.76
N GLY A 444 24.11 14.05 -17.18
CA GLY A 444 25.48 14.16 -16.64
C GLY A 444 25.50 14.64 -15.19
N GLU A 445 24.65 15.62 -14.83
CA GLU A 445 24.54 16.10 -13.44
C GLU A 445 23.98 15.03 -12.52
N LEU A 446 22.99 14.24 -12.98
CA LEU A 446 22.49 13.09 -12.24
C LEU A 446 23.58 12.05 -11.95
N ARG A 447 24.45 11.79 -12.94
CA ARG A 447 25.59 10.88 -12.74
C ARG A 447 26.60 11.44 -11.75
N ARG A 448 26.93 12.73 -11.86
CA ARG A 448 27.81 13.38 -10.89
C ARG A 448 27.24 13.38 -9.48
N LEU A 449 25.94 13.49 -9.32
CA LEU A 449 25.26 13.35 -8.02
C LEU A 449 25.41 11.94 -7.43
N GLU A 450 25.30 10.88 -8.24
CA GLU A 450 25.56 9.50 -7.77
C GLU A 450 27.02 9.30 -7.34
N ILE A 451 27.95 9.89 -8.07
CA ILE A 451 29.37 9.84 -7.69
C ILE A 451 29.60 10.66 -6.41
N ALA A 452 28.94 11.82 -6.27
CA ALA A 452 28.98 12.62 -5.05
C ALA A 452 28.55 11.81 -3.81
N ARG A 453 27.50 10.99 -3.94
CA ARG A 453 27.06 10.06 -2.88
C ARG A 453 28.16 9.08 -2.47
N ALA A 454 28.82 8.47 -3.45
CA ALA A 454 29.92 7.53 -3.20
C ALA A 454 31.13 8.22 -2.54
N ILE A 455 31.45 9.47 -2.94
CA ILE A 455 32.52 10.27 -2.33
C ILE A 455 32.14 10.69 -0.89
N PHE A 456 30.90 11.14 -0.68
CA PHE A 456 30.41 11.54 0.66
C PHE A 456 30.48 10.38 1.66
N LYS A 457 30.07 9.19 1.22
CA LYS A 457 30.08 7.97 2.00
C LYS A 457 31.48 7.50 2.36
N ASP A 458 32.48 7.87 1.56
CA ASP A 458 33.90 7.51 1.73
C ASP A 458 34.18 6.00 1.77
N SER A 459 33.45 5.24 0.91
CA SER A 459 33.54 3.78 0.85
C SER A 459 34.91 3.29 0.39
N ASP A 460 35.32 2.12 0.89
CA ASP A 460 36.58 1.45 0.51
C ASP A 460 36.52 0.85 -0.90
N VAL A 461 35.31 0.39 -1.31
CA VAL A 461 35.04 -0.18 -2.62
C VAL A 461 33.98 0.66 -3.32
N ILE A 462 34.24 1.08 -4.55
CA ILE A 462 33.26 1.80 -5.37
C ILE A 462 33.04 1.05 -6.67
N LEU A 463 31.80 0.63 -6.87
CA LEU A 463 31.33 -0.12 -8.03
C LEU A 463 30.53 0.80 -8.96
N PHE A 464 30.92 0.90 -10.22
CA PHE A 464 30.26 1.74 -11.21
C PHE A 464 29.62 0.89 -12.31
N ASP A 465 28.30 1.02 -12.51
CA ASP A 465 27.57 0.37 -13.60
C ASP A 465 27.32 1.36 -14.75
N GLU A 466 28.14 1.30 -15.77
CA GLU A 466 28.09 2.14 -16.97
C GLU A 466 28.01 3.65 -16.66
N PRO A 467 28.97 4.24 -15.92
CA PRO A 467 28.87 5.61 -15.43
C PRO A 467 28.83 6.66 -16.54
N THR A 468 29.37 6.37 -17.73
CA THR A 468 29.46 7.30 -18.86
C THR A 468 28.43 7.01 -19.97
N SER A 469 27.61 5.97 -19.82
CA SER A 469 26.65 5.56 -20.84
C SER A 469 25.60 6.65 -21.13
N GLY A 470 25.38 6.97 -22.39
CA GLY A 470 24.36 7.93 -22.84
C GLY A 470 24.71 9.40 -22.61
N LEU A 471 25.95 9.71 -22.26
CA LEU A 471 26.45 11.07 -22.08
C LEU A 471 27.11 11.60 -23.36
N ASP A 472 27.15 12.93 -23.48
CA ASP A 472 27.97 13.59 -24.48
C ASP A 472 29.45 13.51 -24.11
N SER A 473 30.34 13.80 -25.08
CA SER A 473 31.79 13.65 -24.90
C SER A 473 32.37 14.52 -23.78
N ILE A 474 31.76 15.67 -23.51
CA ILE A 474 32.24 16.57 -22.45
C ILE A 474 31.90 15.97 -21.08
N ASN A 475 30.68 15.56 -20.87
CA ASN A 475 30.27 14.92 -19.63
C ASN A 475 30.95 13.55 -19.42
N GLU A 476 31.20 12.78 -20.50
CA GLU A 476 31.98 11.55 -20.42
C GLU A 476 33.40 11.83 -19.90
N MET A 477 34.07 12.85 -20.42
CA MET A 477 35.42 13.24 -19.97
C MET A 477 35.43 13.68 -18.50
N ILE A 478 34.48 14.54 -18.09
CA ILE A 478 34.39 15.01 -16.69
C ILE A 478 34.22 13.84 -15.73
N ILE A 479 33.34 12.89 -16.07
CA ILE A 479 33.11 11.73 -15.21
C ILE A 479 34.31 10.78 -15.21
N SER A 480 34.95 10.59 -16.35
CA SER A 480 36.17 9.78 -16.45
C SER A 480 37.28 10.35 -15.58
N ASP A 481 37.52 11.66 -15.66
CA ASP A 481 38.53 12.36 -14.84
C ASP A 481 38.18 12.25 -13.33
N LEU A 482 36.91 12.39 -12.99
CA LEU A 482 36.45 12.25 -11.61
C LEU A 482 36.70 10.82 -11.07
N ILE A 483 36.40 9.78 -11.83
CA ILE A 483 36.69 8.38 -11.45
C ILE A 483 38.20 8.16 -11.34
N CYS A 484 38.97 8.70 -12.27
CA CYS A 484 40.44 8.61 -12.24
C CYS A 484 41.05 9.33 -11.04
N SER A 485 40.43 10.40 -10.55
CA SER A 485 40.90 11.16 -9.39
C SER A 485 40.71 10.43 -8.06
N LEU A 486 39.84 9.42 -8.00
CA LEU A 486 39.65 8.62 -6.81
C LEU A 486 40.86 7.72 -6.56
N THR A 487 41.47 7.86 -5.40
CA THR A 487 42.68 7.10 -5.01
C THR A 487 42.43 6.33 -3.71
N ASP A 488 43.30 5.40 -3.42
CA ASP A 488 43.32 4.63 -2.15
C ASP A 488 42.01 3.84 -1.88
N LYS A 489 41.36 3.36 -2.97
CA LYS A 489 40.12 2.56 -2.95
C LYS A 489 40.23 1.44 -3.95
N ILE A 490 39.36 0.44 -3.83
CA ILE A 490 39.10 -0.53 -4.89
C ILE A 490 38.04 0.08 -5.82
N ILE A 491 38.39 0.32 -7.08
CA ILE A 491 37.47 0.90 -8.06
C ILE A 491 37.20 -0.11 -9.16
N ILE A 492 35.93 -0.47 -9.34
CA ILE A 492 35.49 -1.41 -10.38
C ILE A 492 34.47 -0.74 -11.26
N VAL A 493 34.78 -0.58 -12.54
CA VAL A 493 33.94 0.13 -13.51
C VAL A 493 33.49 -0.85 -14.59
N VAL A 494 32.21 -1.08 -14.70
CA VAL A 494 31.62 -1.72 -15.88
C VAL A 494 31.44 -0.64 -16.96
N THR A 495 31.99 -0.84 -18.12
CA THR A 495 31.91 0.14 -19.21
C THR A 495 31.80 -0.48 -20.60
N HIS A 496 31.14 0.24 -21.48
CA HIS A 496 31.13 0.04 -22.93
C HIS A 496 31.92 1.13 -23.68
N SER A 497 32.60 2.03 -22.95
CA SER A 497 33.40 3.09 -23.56
C SER A 497 34.51 2.47 -24.43
N THR A 498 34.73 3.08 -25.58
CA THR A 498 35.84 2.78 -26.49
C THR A 498 36.93 3.82 -26.40
N ASN A 499 36.80 4.77 -25.47
CA ASN A 499 37.79 5.81 -25.23
C ASN A 499 39.07 5.18 -24.67
N GLN A 500 40.13 5.18 -25.49
CA GLN A 500 41.42 4.55 -25.13
C GLN A 500 42.12 5.26 -23.98
N GLU A 501 41.98 6.57 -23.84
CA GLU A 501 42.57 7.35 -22.74
C GLU A 501 41.92 6.96 -21.42
N PHE A 502 40.58 6.88 -21.37
CA PHE A 502 39.85 6.40 -20.21
C PHE A 502 40.19 4.93 -19.86
N LEU A 503 40.18 4.04 -20.86
CA LEU A 503 40.54 2.61 -20.63
C LEU A 503 42.01 2.46 -20.21
N GLY A 504 42.90 3.30 -20.70
CA GLY A 504 44.31 3.31 -20.32
C GLY A 504 44.60 3.80 -18.91
N SER A 505 43.63 4.40 -18.22
CA SER A 505 43.74 4.83 -16.82
C SER A 505 43.46 3.71 -15.79
N PHE A 506 43.05 2.54 -16.24
CA PHE A 506 42.81 1.38 -15.39
C PHE A 506 44.04 0.46 -15.30
N ASP A 507 44.26 -0.08 -14.10
CA ASP A 507 45.38 -0.99 -13.86
C ASP A 507 45.15 -2.37 -14.52
N GLU A 508 43.88 -2.77 -14.66
CA GLU A 508 43.52 -4.05 -15.29
C GLU A 508 42.19 -3.97 -16.07
N LEU A 509 42.21 -4.58 -17.26
CA LEU A 509 41.03 -4.70 -18.12
C LEU A 509 40.55 -6.16 -18.11
N ILE A 510 39.34 -6.38 -17.60
CA ILE A 510 38.73 -7.69 -17.45
C ILE A 510 37.66 -7.85 -18.52
N GLN A 511 37.79 -8.86 -19.38
CA GLN A 511 36.81 -9.14 -20.41
C GLN A 511 35.89 -10.29 -19.99
N LEU A 512 34.60 -10.00 -19.81
CA LEU A 512 33.60 -11.03 -19.56
C LEU A 512 33.03 -11.58 -20.87
N ASN A 513 33.23 -12.88 -21.06
CA ASN A 513 32.65 -13.63 -22.18
C ASN A 513 31.27 -14.18 -21.79
N LYS A 514 30.38 -14.36 -22.78
CA LYS A 514 29.14 -15.09 -22.55
C LYS A 514 29.45 -16.54 -22.21
N SER A 515 28.93 -17.03 -21.07
CA SER A 515 28.95 -18.46 -20.72
C SER A 515 28.02 -19.25 -21.62
#